data_89e49a14ea011c049cfe1f721a6b18e9
#
_entry.id   89e49a14ea011c049cfe1f721a6b18e9
#
_cell.length_a   1.000
_cell.length_b   1.000
_cell.length_c   1.000
_cell.angle_alpha   90.00
_cell.angle_beta   90.00
_cell.angle_gamma   90.00
#
_symmetry.space_group_name_H-M   'P 1'
#
loop_
_entity.id
_entity.type
_entity.pdbx_description
1 polymer ?
#
loop_
_entity_poly.entity_id
_entity_poly.type
_entity_poly.pdbx_seq_one_letter_code
_entity_poly.pdbx_strand_id
1 'polypeptide(L)'
;MTDIGRMAHVVPARTQLPVSAYFDEARFAREQERIFKQSSLYVGHEKVVPNVGDWRTLVQENGGRVLVRNQNGVELISNVCRHRQALMLGGETGNVNGNANTAGNLGATGGNIVCPLHRWTYNAQGELLGAPQFEATPCMNLQRYRLRDCHGLLFEGPRDPASDMAALFTRPEFDFGDYVLDHVEIHQCNYNWKTFIEVYLEDYHVGPFHPGLGRFVTCDDLTWEFNDWYSLQKVGVHQALAQPGSDVYRQWHDRLLGFRNGQAPDFGAVWVTYFPTHMIELYPHVVVLSTLYPKSPQETINVVEFYYPEEIAAFEREFVEAQRAAYMETAIEDDEIAERMDAGRRALMLRGVDEAGPYQSPMEDGMQHFHEWYRRIMEEPSR
;
A
#
# COMPACT_ATOMS: atom_id res chain seq x y z
N MET A 1 0.86 -4.33 -58.44
CA MET A 1 1.56 -3.10 -58.00
C MET A 1 1.04 -2.78 -56.63
N THR A 2 1.81 -3.16 -55.61
CA THR A 2 1.52 -2.89 -54.23
C THR A 2 1.82 -1.43 -53.91
N ASP A 3 0.81 -0.75 -53.43
CA ASP A 3 0.86 0.68 -53.13
C ASP A 3 1.75 0.93 -51.86
N ILE A 4 3.02 1.24 -52.07
CA ILE A 4 4.00 1.64 -51.04
C ILE A 4 3.89 3.15 -50.75
N GLY A 5 2.79 3.78 -51.09
CA GLY A 5 2.62 5.24 -51.15
C GLY A 5 2.05 5.93 -49.91
N ARG A 6 1.75 5.22 -48.81
CA ARG A 6 1.39 5.86 -47.52
C ARG A 6 2.51 5.70 -46.51
N MET A 7 3.52 6.59 -46.56
CA MET A 7 4.30 6.87 -45.38
C MET A 7 3.34 7.33 -44.28
N ALA A 8 3.02 6.45 -43.34
CA ALA A 8 2.42 6.86 -42.09
C ALA A 8 3.36 7.92 -41.48
N HIS A 9 2.84 9.07 -41.16
CA HIS A 9 3.60 10.07 -40.41
C HIS A 9 3.98 9.44 -39.07
N VAL A 10 5.26 9.11 -38.92
CA VAL A 10 5.79 8.59 -37.63
C VAL A 10 5.83 9.77 -36.68
N VAL A 11 4.87 9.84 -35.78
CA VAL A 11 4.90 10.79 -34.66
C VAL A 11 5.78 10.17 -33.58
N PRO A 12 6.75 10.91 -33.02
CA PRO A 12 7.50 10.42 -31.86
C PRO A 12 6.54 10.04 -30.74
N ALA A 13 6.61 8.80 -30.30
CA ALA A 13 5.80 8.36 -29.17
C ALA A 13 6.29 9.03 -27.88
N ARG A 14 5.36 9.37 -26.98
CA ARG A 14 5.74 9.71 -25.60
C ARG A 14 6.44 8.50 -24.99
N THR A 15 7.46 8.74 -24.18
CA THR A 15 8.30 7.67 -23.64
C THR A 15 8.13 7.51 -22.14
N GLN A 16 8.27 6.28 -21.68
CA GLN A 16 8.38 5.90 -20.28
C GLN A 16 9.62 6.53 -19.62
N LEU A 17 9.87 6.25 -18.35
CA LEU A 17 11.10 6.65 -17.68
C LEU A 17 12.31 5.89 -18.27
N PRO A 18 13.49 6.52 -18.36
CA PRO A 18 14.69 5.86 -18.87
C PRO A 18 15.23 4.85 -17.85
N VAL A 19 16.02 3.88 -18.32
CA VAL A 19 16.61 2.80 -17.49
C VAL A 19 17.34 3.35 -16.25
N SER A 20 18.06 4.47 -16.40
CA SER A 20 18.79 5.12 -15.29
C SER A 20 17.88 5.57 -14.14
N ALA A 21 16.57 5.70 -14.36
CA ALA A 21 15.63 6.10 -13.32
C ALA A 21 15.48 5.05 -12.20
N TYR A 22 15.85 3.79 -12.43
CA TYR A 22 15.51 2.69 -11.52
C TYR A 22 16.68 2.22 -10.63
N PHE A 23 17.92 2.63 -10.91
CA PHE A 23 19.11 2.08 -10.26
C PHE A 23 20.02 3.13 -9.60
N ASP A 24 19.82 4.41 -9.89
CA ASP A 24 20.70 5.49 -9.46
C ASP A 24 20.45 5.88 -8.01
N GLU A 25 21.42 5.64 -7.12
CA GLU A 25 21.39 6.00 -5.71
C GLU A 25 21.22 7.53 -5.49
N ALA A 26 21.84 8.35 -6.32
CA ALA A 26 21.71 9.81 -6.22
C ALA A 26 20.30 10.27 -6.61
N ARG A 27 19.68 9.59 -7.58
CA ARG A 27 18.27 9.81 -7.92
C ARG A 27 17.37 9.39 -6.77
N PHE A 28 17.57 8.22 -6.18
CA PHE A 28 16.81 7.75 -5.04
C PHE A 28 16.93 8.72 -3.85
N ALA A 29 18.12 9.22 -3.55
CA ALA A 29 18.29 10.25 -2.53
C ALA A 29 17.48 11.54 -2.83
N ARG A 30 17.39 11.95 -4.11
CA ARG A 30 16.52 13.07 -4.51
C ARG A 30 15.05 12.74 -4.40
N GLU A 31 14.62 11.50 -4.70
CA GLU A 31 13.25 11.02 -4.49
C GLU A 31 12.87 11.11 -3.00
N GLN A 32 13.77 10.73 -2.09
CA GLN A 32 13.55 10.89 -0.65
C GLN A 32 13.29 12.35 -0.26
N GLU A 33 14.02 13.31 -0.83
CA GLU A 33 13.88 14.72 -0.50
C GLU A 33 12.67 15.39 -1.17
N ARG A 34 12.41 15.09 -2.44
CA ARG A 34 11.42 15.80 -3.26
C ARG A 34 10.06 15.13 -3.30
N ILE A 35 10.01 13.82 -3.19
CA ILE A 35 8.79 13.03 -3.23
C ILE A 35 8.39 12.65 -1.80
N PHE A 36 9.13 11.77 -1.13
CA PHE A 36 8.66 11.17 0.11
C PHE A 36 8.55 12.16 1.26
N LYS A 37 9.52 13.06 1.44
CA LYS A 37 9.44 14.11 2.49
C LYS A 37 8.42 15.21 2.21
N GLN A 38 7.95 15.36 0.98
CA GLN A 38 7.00 16.40 0.59
C GLN A 38 5.58 15.89 0.38
N SER A 39 5.38 14.59 0.38
CA SER A 39 4.08 13.95 0.20
C SER A 39 3.38 13.67 1.52
N SER A 40 2.21 13.09 1.42
CA SER A 40 1.51 12.45 2.52
C SER A 40 1.76 10.94 2.42
N LEU A 41 2.32 10.35 3.46
CA LEU A 41 2.69 8.94 3.50
C LEU A 41 1.77 8.19 4.45
N TYR A 42 1.11 7.15 3.97
CA TYR A 42 0.25 6.31 4.77
C TYR A 42 1.07 5.52 5.80
N VAL A 43 0.55 5.42 7.03
CA VAL A 43 1.19 4.70 8.13
C VAL A 43 0.30 3.63 8.75
N GLY A 44 -0.99 3.60 8.42
CA GLY A 44 -1.95 2.60 8.88
C GLY A 44 -3.38 3.16 8.90
N HIS A 45 -4.37 2.27 8.97
CA HIS A 45 -5.75 2.66 9.21
C HIS A 45 -6.04 2.70 10.72
N GLU A 46 -6.94 3.58 11.18
CA GLU A 46 -7.31 3.60 12.60
C GLU A 46 -7.89 2.26 13.11
N LYS A 47 -8.44 1.45 12.22
CA LYS A 47 -8.98 0.11 12.52
C LYS A 47 -7.90 -0.94 12.85
N VAL A 48 -6.62 -0.66 12.62
CA VAL A 48 -5.53 -1.55 13.06
C VAL A 48 -5.31 -1.51 14.57
N VAL A 49 -5.90 -0.51 15.25
CA VAL A 49 -5.91 -0.33 16.70
C VAL A 49 -7.33 0.04 17.15
N PRO A 50 -8.33 -0.88 17.06
CA PRO A 50 -9.75 -0.55 17.20
C PRO A 50 -10.15 -0.11 18.61
N ASN A 51 -9.49 -0.60 19.67
CA ASN A 51 -9.89 -0.36 21.07
C ASN A 51 -8.88 0.52 21.80
N VAL A 52 -9.34 1.25 22.80
CA VAL A 52 -8.46 2.03 23.68
C VAL A 52 -7.43 1.12 24.36
N GLY A 53 -6.18 1.48 24.19
CA GLY A 53 -5.03 0.70 24.64
C GLY A 53 -4.42 -0.22 23.59
N ASP A 54 -5.10 -0.46 22.47
CA ASP A 54 -4.52 -1.22 21.36
C ASP A 54 -3.32 -0.48 20.78
N TRP A 55 -2.33 -1.26 20.38
CA TRP A 55 -1.15 -0.75 19.69
C TRP A 55 -0.74 -1.68 18.54
N ARG A 56 -0.10 -1.06 17.53
CA ARG A 56 0.50 -1.77 16.40
C ARG A 56 1.82 -1.14 16.04
N THR A 57 2.89 -1.95 16.02
CA THR A 57 4.21 -1.50 15.58
C THR A 57 4.26 -1.36 14.07
N LEU A 58 5.03 -0.40 13.59
CA LEU A 58 5.29 -0.26 12.16
C LEU A 58 6.39 -1.27 11.76
N VAL A 59 5.96 -2.40 11.23
CA VAL A 59 6.86 -3.51 10.87
C VAL A 59 7.86 -3.14 9.79
N GLN A 60 7.45 -2.30 8.85
CA GLN A 60 8.31 -1.75 7.80
C GLN A 60 9.45 -0.86 8.34
N GLU A 61 9.42 -0.51 9.63
CA GLU A 61 10.44 0.27 10.35
C GLU A 61 11.12 -0.53 11.46
N ASN A 62 11.08 -1.85 11.37
CA ASN A 62 11.58 -2.76 12.41
C ASN A 62 10.98 -2.46 13.80
N GLY A 63 9.73 -2.00 13.85
CA GLY A 63 9.02 -1.66 15.07
C GLY A 63 9.52 -0.40 15.79
N GLY A 64 10.28 0.46 15.12
CA GLY A 64 10.84 1.69 15.71
C GLY A 64 9.80 2.73 16.11
N ARG A 65 8.63 2.72 15.47
CA ARG A 65 7.45 3.52 15.81
C ARG A 65 6.24 2.62 16.01
N VAL A 66 5.22 3.17 16.67
CA VAL A 66 4.00 2.43 17.03
C VAL A 66 2.78 3.34 16.98
N LEU A 67 1.70 2.83 16.36
CA LEU A 67 0.37 3.40 16.50
C LEU A 67 -0.22 2.92 17.83
N VAL A 68 -0.75 3.84 18.64
CA VAL A 68 -1.40 3.53 19.92
C VAL A 68 -2.72 4.27 19.99
N ARG A 69 -3.81 3.55 20.26
CA ARG A 69 -5.10 4.19 20.50
C ARG A 69 -5.24 4.56 21.97
N ASN A 70 -5.54 5.80 22.22
CA ASN A 70 -5.92 6.29 23.54
C ASN A 70 -7.35 6.90 23.50
N GLN A 71 -7.81 7.51 24.58
CA GLN A 71 -9.15 8.10 24.67
C GLN A 71 -9.36 9.32 23.74
N ASN A 72 -8.27 9.91 23.22
CA ASN A 72 -8.32 11.09 22.34
C ASN A 72 -8.20 10.72 20.85
N GLY A 73 -7.95 9.44 20.53
CA GLY A 73 -7.73 8.96 19.17
C GLY A 73 -6.47 8.11 19.04
N VAL A 74 -5.91 8.05 17.84
CA VAL A 74 -4.70 7.30 17.55
C VAL A 74 -3.49 8.24 17.54
N GLU A 75 -2.44 7.84 18.24
CA GLU A 75 -1.15 8.53 18.26
C GLU A 75 -0.09 7.69 17.56
N LEU A 76 0.81 8.33 16.84
CA LEU A 76 2.04 7.73 16.35
C LEU A 76 3.20 8.21 17.23
N ILE A 77 3.83 7.28 17.93
CA ILE A 77 4.91 7.57 18.87
C ILE A 77 6.13 6.68 18.62
N SER A 78 7.29 7.15 19.08
CA SER A 78 8.51 6.32 19.08
C SER A 78 8.35 5.13 20.03
N ASN A 79 8.67 3.93 19.54
CA ASN A 79 8.76 2.71 20.34
C ASN A 79 10.16 2.52 20.97
N VAL A 80 11.01 3.52 20.87
CA VAL A 80 12.40 3.49 21.34
C VAL A 80 12.54 4.25 22.65
N CYS A 81 12.93 3.54 23.71
CA CYS A 81 13.13 4.13 25.04
C CYS A 81 14.19 5.24 25.01
N ARG A 82 13.88 6.37 25.61
CA ARG A 82 14.76 7.56 25.65
C ARG A 82 16.01 7.39 26.51
N HIS A 83 16.06 6.33 27.36
CA HIS A 83 17.19 6.07 28.23
C HIS A 83 18.36 5.42 27.49
N ARG A 84 18.17 4.20 26.96
CA ARG A 84 19.23 3.41 26.30
C ARG A 84 18.77 2.73 25.02
N GLN A 85 17.83 3.35 24.33
CA GLN A 85 17.37 3.02 22.98
C GLN A 85 16.87 1.58 22.78
N ALA A 86 16.38 0.92 23.85
CA ALA A 86 15.72 -0.37 23.72
C ALA A 86 14.32 -0.20 23.08
N LEU A 87 13.93 -1.11 22.21
CA LEU A 87 12.54 -1.26 21.79
C LEU A 87 11.70 -1.65 23.01
N MET A 88 10.52 -1.02 23.16
CA MET A 88 9.70 -1.19 24.36
C MET A 88 8.57 -2.19 24.15
N LEU A 89 7.78 -2.03 23.09
CA LEU A 89 6.72 -2.95 22.71
C LEU A 89 7.29 -3.95 21.71
N GLY A 90 7.15 -5.23 22.01
CA GLY A 90 7.60 -6.32 21.16
C GLY A 90 6.43 -7.03 20.49
N GLY A 91 6.67 -7.52 19.28
CA GLY A 91 5.62 -8.09 18.43
C GLY A 91 4.94 -7.06 17.53
N GLU A 92 3.94 -7.49 16.78
CA GLU A 92 3.27 -6.64 15.80
C GLU A 92 2.13 -5.83 16.42
N THR A 93 1.34 -6.46 17.29
CA THR A 93 0.14 -5.88 17.90
C THR A 93 0.01 -6.28 19.37
N GLY A 94 -0.78 -5.51 20.11
CA GLY A 94 -1.14 -5.84 21.49
C GLY A 94 -2.02 -4.76 22.13
N ASN A 95 -2.22 -4.86 23.45
CA ASN A 95 -2.99 -3.89 24.22
C ASN A 95 -2.24 -3.52 25.50
N VAL A 96 -2.10 -2.21 25.79
CA VAL A 96 -1.39 -1.71 26.98
C VAL A 96 -2.10 -2.06 28.31
N ASN A 97 -3.39 -2.40 28.26
CA ASN A 97 -4.17 -2.88 29.41
C ASN A 97 -4.02 -4.38 29.65
N GLY A 98 -3.36 -5.10 28.73
CA GLY A 98 -3.14 -6.54 28.83
C GLY A 98 -2.06 -6.92 29.84
N ASN A 99 -1.93 -8.24 30.12
CA ASN A 99 -0.88 -8.77 30.97
C ASN A 99 0.46 -8.75 30.25
N ALA A 100 1.49 -8.17 30.88
CA ALA A 100 2.86 -8.09 30.37
C ALA A 100 3.54 -9.45 30.07
N ASN A 101 2.91 -10.56 30.46
CA ASN A 101 3.44 -11.92 30.32
C ASN A 101 2.88 -12.70 29.11
N THR A 102 2.05 -12.09 28.28
CA THR A 102 1.58 -12.71 27.02
C THR A 102 2.53 -12.37 25.88
N ALA A 103 2.80 -13.34 25.01
CA ALA A 103 3.55 -13.11 23.79
C ALA A 103 2.91 -11.94 23.00
N GLY A 104 3.70 -10.92 22.67
CA GLY A 104 3.23 -9.69 22.03
C GLY A 104 2.98 -8.50 22.97
N ASN A 105 2.85 -8.70 24.29
CA ASN A 105 2.63 -7.61 25.27
C ASN A 105 3.90 -7.24 26.08
N LEU A 106 5.09 -7.57 25.60
CA LEU A 106 6.33 -7.14 26.24
C LEU A 106 6.37 -5.60 26.29
N GLY A 107 6.49 -5.07 27.48
CA GLY A 107 6.53 -3.63 27.71
C GLY A 107 5.17 -2.95 27.92
N ALA A 108 4.05 -3.67 27.86
CA ALA A 108 2.70 -3.13 28.14
C ALA A 108 2.20 -3.59 29.52
N THR A 109 1.73 -2.69 30.37
CA THR A 109 1.14 -3.02 31.66
C THR A 109 0.34 -1.86 32.25
N GLY A 110 -0.88 -2.16 32.71
CA GLY A 110 -1.74 -1.20 33.45
C GLY A 110 -2.02 0.11 32.69
N GLY A 111 -2.20 0.05 31.37
CA GLY A 111 -2.43 1.22 30.53
C GLY A 111 -1.17 1.99 30.14
N ASN A 112 0.02 1.48 30.47
CA ASN A 112 1.29 2.15 30.26
C ASN A 112 2.26 1.33 29.40
N ILE A 113 3.20 2.00 28.76
CA ILE A 113 4.33 1.42 28.03
C ILE A 113 5.53 1.41 28.97
N VAL A 114 6.07 0.22 29.27
CA VAL A 114 7.15 0.05 30.24
C VAL A 114 8.37 -0.55 29.57
N CYS A 115 9.47 0.19 29.57
CA CYS A 115 10.73 -0.28 29.00
C CYS A 115 11.20 -1.59 29.70
N PRO A 116 11.47 -2.67 28.96
CA PRO A 116 11.86 -3.94 29.57
C PRO A 116 13.23 -3.89 30.27
N LEU A 117 14.10 -2.94 29.90
CA LEU A 117 15.46 -2.87 30.40
C LEU A 117 15.57 -2.26 31.82
N HIS A 118 15.07 -1.03 32.02
CA HIS A 118 15.18 -0.34 33.30
C HIS A 118 13.83 0.20 33.83
N ARG A 119 12.72 -0.27 33.26
CA ARG A 119 11.36 0.04 33.72
C ARG A 119 10.98 1.52 33.63
N TRP A 120 11.61 2.30 32.72
CA TRP A 120 11.09 3.62 32.38
C TRP A 120 9.68 3.45 31.84
N THR A 121 8.76 4.22 32.39
CA THR A 121 7.32 4.06 32.17
C THR A 121 6.74 5.28 31.47
N TYR A 122 6.04 5.07 30.38
CA TYR A 122 5.39 6.09 29.58
C TYR A 122 3.89 5.81 29.50
N ASN A 123 3.06 6.86 29.40
CA ASN A 123 1.66 6.68 29.06
C ASN A 123 1.47 6.45 27.54
N ALA A 124 0.20 6.21 27.12
CA ALA A 124 -0.16 6.01 25.71
C ALA A 124 -0.02 7.29 24.85
N GLN A 125 0.27 8.44 25.43
CA GLN A 125 0.62 9.69 24.74
C GLN A 125 2.14 9.89 24.61
N GLY A 126 2.93 8.95 25.16
CA GLY A 126 4.40 9.01 25.16
C GLY A 126 5.01 9.88 26.24
N GLU A 127 4.26 10.35 27.23
CA GLU A 127 4.79 11.12 28.34
C GLU A 127 5.48 10.22 29.35
N LEU A 128 6.68 10.60 29.80
CA LEU A 128 7.43 9.87 30.82
C LEU A 128 6.80 10.06 32.20
N LEU A 129 6.28 8.98 32.76
CA LEU A 129 5.63 8.96 34.08
C LEU A 129 6.61 8.62 35.21
N GLY A 130 7.67 7.86 34.92
CA GLY A 130 8.63 7.46 35.93
C GLY A 130 9.92 6.87 35.38
N ALA A 131 11.01 7.14 36.10
CA ALA A 131 12.36 6.69 35.81
C ALA A 131 12.98 6.16 37.10
N PRO A 132 12.87 4.83 37.38
CA PRO A 132 13.39 4.25 38.61
C PRO A 132 14.88 4.56 38.82
N GLN A 133 15.29 4.77 40.08
CA GLN A 133 16.65 5.11 40.53
C GLN A 133 17.12 6.53 40.13
N PHE A 134 16.30 7.35 39.49
CA PHE A 134 16.59 8.77 39.31
C PHE A 134 16.01 9.56 40.49
N GLU A 135 16.77 10.51 41.02
CA GLU A 135 16.29 11.39 42.12
C GLU A 135 15.07 12.21 41.69
N ALA A 136 15.03 12.61 40.43
CA ALA A 136 13.88 13.29 39.81
C ALA A 136 13.63 12.66 38.42
N THR A 137 12.37 12.55 38.01
CA THR A 137 12.00 12.06 36.67
C THR A 137 12.49 13.07 35.64
N PRO A 138 13.38 12.66 34.71
CA PRO A 138 13.89 13.56 33.69
C PRO A 138 12.78 13.96 32.69
N CYS A 139 12.86 15.12 32.10
CA CYS A 139 11.93 15.57 31.06
C CYS A 139 12.31 14.91 29.70
N MET A 140 11.93 13.65 29.52
CA MET A 140 12.33 12.82 28.37
C MET A 140 11.13 12.02 27.81
N ASN A 141 10.10 12.73 27.35
CA ASN A 141 8.97 12.11 26.65
C ASN A 141 9.41 11.43 25.35
N LEU A 142 8.64 10.43 24.91
CA LEU A 142 8.81 9.84 23.59
C LEU A 142 8.51 10.87 22.50
N GLN A 143 9.15 10.74 21.38
CA GLN A 143 8.82 11.54 20.21
C GLN A 143 7.42 11.18 19.72
N ARG A 144 6.59 12.17 19.46
CA ARG A 144 5.28 12.05 18.84
C ARG A 144 5.37 12.56 17.41
N TYR A 145 4.68 11.89 16.51
CA TYR A 145 4.63 12.23 15.09
C TYR A 145 3.20 12.68 14.76
N ARG A 146 3.10 13.76 14.03
CA ARG A 146 1.79 14.30 13.66
C ARG A 146 1.13 13.42 12.63
N LEU A 147 -0.06 12.91 12.96
CA LEU A 147 -0.95 12.23 12.02
C LEU A 147 -1.94 13.21 11.39
N ARG A 148 -2.30 12.93 10.15
CA ARG A 148 -3.44 13.49 9.44
C ARG A 148 -4.41 12.35 9.16
N ASP A 149 -5.66 12.56 9.54
CA ASP A 149 -6.73 11.60 9.29
C ASP A 149 -7.43 11.94 7.97
N CYS A 150 -7.70 10.90 7.18
CA CYS A 150 -8.54 10.96 6.00
C CYS A 150 -9.47 9.74 6.02
N HIS A 151 -10.67 9.89 6.58
CA HIS A 151 -11.66 8.81 6.71
C HIS A 151 -11.11 7.53 7.38
N GLY A 152 -10.32 7.70 8.43
CA GLY A 152 -9.67 6.62 9.17
C GLY A 152 -8.32 6.17 8.60
N LEU A 153 -7.97 6.56 7.38
CA LEU A 153 -6.63 6.40 6.83
C LEU A 153 -5.69 7.42 7.47
N LEU A 154 -4.63 6.94 8.12
CA LEU A 154 -3.71 7.77 8.88
C LEU A 154 -2.44 8.03 8.08
N PHE A 155 -2.10 9.30 7.92
CA PHE A 155 -0.95 9.74 7.14
C PHE A 155 -0.03 10.62 7.96
N GLU A 156 1.26 10.56 7.64
CA GLU A 156 2.25 11.55 8.07
C GLU A 156 2.76 12.36 6.86
N GLY A 157 3.36 13.51 7.12
CA GLY A 157 3.92 14.38 6.08
C GLY A 157 3.26 15.75 6.01
N PRO A 158 3.80 16.64 5.17
CA PRO A 158 3.34 18.04 5.11
C PRO A 158 2.01 18.20 4.34
N ARG A 159 1.70 17.27 3.43
CA ARG A 159 0.55 17.35 2.54
C ARG A 159 -0.74 16.95 3.23
N ASP A 160 -1.88 17.43 2.76
CA ASP A 160 -3.21 17.10 3.29
C ASP A 160 -3.93 16.07 2.41
N PRO A 161 -3.97 14.78 2.79
CA PRO A 161 -4.60 13.72 2.01
C PRO A 161 -6.12 13.88 1.90
N ALA A 162 -6.77 14.47 2.92
CA ALA A 162 -8.21 14.69 2.89
C ALA A 162 -8.61 15.71 1.81
N SER A 163 -7.77 16.72 1.58
CA SER A 163 -7.96 17.66 0.49
C SER A 163 -7.71 17.02 -0.89
N ASP A 164 -6.65 16.22 -0.99
CA ASP A 164 -6.28 15.56 -2.26
C ASP A 164 -7.32 14.55 -2.73
N MET A 165 -7.88 13.76 -1.81
CA MET A 165 -8.83 12.67 -2.08
C MET A 165 -10.28 13.04 -1.79
N ALA A 166 -10.61 14.33 -1.57
CA ALA A 166 -11.96 14.77 -1.20
C ALA A 166 -13.04 14.26 -2.15
N ALA A 167 -12.78 14.25 -3.46
CA ALA A 167 -13.73 13.77 -4.46
C ALA A 167 -14.01 12.26 -4.36
N LEU A 168 -13.04 11.45 -3.94
CA LEU A 168 -13.20 10.00 -3.78
C LEU A 168 -14.16 9.70 -2.62
N PHE A 169 -13.95 10.31 -1.47
CA PHE A 169 -14.71 10.04 -0.25
C PHE A 169 -16.11 10.67 -0.23
N THR A 170 -16.53 11.33 -1.32
CA THR A 170 -17.96 11.66 -1.53
C THR A 170 -18.76 10.50 -2.09
N ARG A 171 -18.12 9.43 -2.53
CA ARG A 171 -18.73 8.28 -3.19
C ARG A 171 -18.99 7.17 -2.17
N PRO A 172 -20.17 6.54 -2.21
CA PRO A 172 -20.56 5.52 -1.23
C PRO A 172 -19.64 4.26 -1.26
N GLU A 173 -19.02 3.94 -2.39
CA GLU A 173 -18.10 2.81 -2.49
C GLU A 173 -16.81 2.98 -1.67
N PHE A 174 -16.49 4.21 -1.23
CA PHE A 174 -15.36 4.51 -0.34
C PHE A 174 -15.76 4.69 1.13
N ASP A 175 -16.98 4.32 1.50
CA ASP A 175 -17.38 4.24 2.90
C ASP A 175 -17.00 2.87 3.48
N PHE A 176 -16.00 2.84 4.35
CA PHE A 176 -15.48 1.64 4.99
C PHE A 176 -15.91 1.53 6.46
N GLY A 177 -16.98 2.22 6.84
CA GLY A 177 -17.41 2.34 8.24
C GLY A 177 -17.64 1.00 8.94
N ASP A 178 -18.23 0.02 8.26
CA ASP A 178 -18.55 -1.33 8.75
C ASP A 178 -17.47 -2.40 8.46
N TYR A 179 -16.35 -2.00 7.86
CA TYR A 179 -15.24 -2.91 7.60
C TYR A 179 -14.34 -3.08 8.82
N VAL A 180 -13.75 -4.27 8.96
CA VAL A 180 -12.75 -4.60 9.99
C VAL A 180 -11.50 -5.17 9.35
N LEU A 181 -10.35 -4.93 9.99
CA LEU A 181 -9.09 -5.55 9.57
C LEU A 181 -9.14 -7.05 9.86
N ASP A 182 -8.90 -7.87 8.86
CA ASP A 182 -8.79 -9.33 8.99
C ASP A 182 -7.33 -9.79 8.98
N HIS A 183 -6.53 -9.27 8.05
CA HIS A 183 -5.18 -9.79 7.82
C HIS A 183 -4.23 -8.71 7.31
N VAL A 184 -2.93 -8.90 7.57
CA VAL A 184 -1.84 -8.08 7.01
C VAL A 184 -0.79 -9.00 6.44
N GLU A 185 -0.41 -8.79 5.18
CA GLU A 185 0.73 -9.43 4.53
C GLU A 185 1.86 -8.43 4.34
N ILE A 186 3.09 -8.94 4.39
CA ILE A 186 4.29 -8.13 4.17
C ILE A 186 5.12 -8.80 3.10
N HIS A 187 5.32 -8.10 2.00
CA HIS A 187 6.12 -8.55 0.88
C HIS A 187 7.42 -7.77 0.80
N GLN A 188 8.51 -8.48 0.55
CA GLN A 188 9.77 -7.86 0.19
C GLN A 188 9.95 -7.90 -1.33
N CYS A 189 9.81 -6.75 -1.97
CA CYS A 189 9.98 -6.58 -3.40
C CYS A 189 11.44 -6.25 -3.71
N ASN A 190 12.13 -7.14 -4.47
CA ASN A 190 13.54 -6.98 -4.84
C ASN A 190 13.71 -6.22 -6.14
N TYR A 191 12.93 -5.16 -6.32
CA TYR A 191 12.91 -4.28 -7.47
C TYR A 191 12.53 -2.85 -7.07
N ASN A 192 12.60 -1.93 -8.04
CA ASN A 192 12.34 -0.52 -7.79
C ASN A 192 10.87 -0.26 -7.49
N TRP A 193 10.57 0.64 -6.53
CA TRP A 193 9.21 1.02 -6.17
C TRP A 193 8.37 1.56 -7.35
N LYS A 194 9.03 2.22 -8.34
CA LYS A 194 8.36 2.69 -9.56
C LYS A 194 7.95 1.52 -10.46
N THR A 195 8.75 0.47 -10.50
CA THR A 195 8.41 -0.76 -11.24
C THR A 195 7.14 -1.39 -10.70
N PHE A 196 6.95 -1.44 -9.35
CA PHE A 196 5.69 -1.86 -8.75
C PHE A 196 4.51 -1.00 -9.23
N ILE A 197 4.65 0.34 -9.09
CA ILE A 197 3.59 1.28 -9.49
C ILE A 197 3.28 1.19 -10.99
N GLU A 198 4.27 0.95 -11.82
CA GLU A 198 4.10 0.76 -13.27
C GLU A 198 3.29 -0.49 -13.59
N VAL A 199 3.62 -1.63 -13.00
CA VAL A 199 2.86 -2.89 -13.15
C VAL A 199 1.43 -2.70 -12.66
N TYR A 200 1.26 -2.02 -11.52
CA TYR A 200 -0.06 -1.76 -10.93
C TYR A 200 -0.94 -0.80 -11.77
N LEU A 201 -0.35 0.14 -12.50
CA LEU A 201 -1.05 1.18 -13.28
C LEU A 201 -1.16 0.87 -14.78
N GLU A 202 -1.07 -0.41 -15.15
CA GLU A 202 -1.28 -0.82 -16.54
C GLU A 202 -2.06 -2.12 -16.63
N ASP A 203 -3.01 -2.19 -17.56
CA ASP A 203 -3.88 -3.36 -17.78
C ASP A 203 -3.46 -4.19 -18.98
N TYR A 204 -2.41 -3.78 -19.69
CA TYR A 204 -2.01 -4.41 -20.94
C TYR A 204 -1.49 -5.85 -20.73
N HIS A 205 -0.88 -6.11 -19.55
CA HIS A 205 -0.42 -7.43 -19.18
C HIS A 205 -1.51 -8.32 -18.53
N VAL A 206 -2.62 -7.75 -18.02
CA VAL A 206 -3.63 -8.50 -17.24
C VAL A 206 -4.15 -9.72 -18.00
N GLY A 207 -4.55 -9.55 -19.27
CA GLY A 207 -5.09 -10.65 -20.08
C GLY A 207 -4.06 -11.74 -20.39
N PRO A 208 -2.86 -11.42 -20.89
CA PRO A 208 -1.87 -12.41 -21.27
C PRO A 208 -1.07 -13.01 -20.09
N PHE A 209 -0.96 -12.33 -18.96
CA PHE A 209 -0.05 -12.72 -17.87
C PHE A 209 -0.78 -13.32 -16.65
N HIS A 210 -1.99 -12.85 -16.32
CA HIS A 210 -2.78 -13.32 -15.17
C HIS A 210 -3.90 -14.28 -15.59
N PRO A 211 -3.70 -15.61 -15.56
CA PRO A 211 -4.76 -16.55 -15.90
C PRO A 211 -6.01 -16.40 -15.03
N GLY A 212 -5.82 -16.19 -13.73
CA GLY A 212 -6.90 -16.03 -12.75
C GLY A 212 -7.59 -14.67 -12.89
N LEU A 213 -6.87 -13.58 -12.64
CA LEU A 213 -7.41 -12.23 -12.68
C LEU A 213 -8.00 -11.88 -14.05
N GLY A 214 -7.33 -12.20 -15.15
CA GLY A 214 -7.80 -11.92 -16.50
C GLY A 214 -9.06 -12.69 -16.93
N ARG A 215 -9.53 -13.64 -16.09
CA ARG A 215 -10.85 -14.29 -16.24
C ARG A 215 -11.87 -13.76 -15.25
N PHE A 216 -11.44 -12.96 -14.28
CA PHE A 216 -12.33 -12.27 -13.35
C PHE A 216 -12.68 -10.87 -13.83
N VAL A 217 -11.66 -10.04 -14.15
CA VAL A 217 -11.87 -8.68 -14.67
C VAL A 217 -11.87 -8.66 -16.20
N THR A 218 -12.52 -7.64 -16.76
CA THR A 218 -12.39 -7.29 -18.18
C THR A 218 -11.93 -5.85 -18.34
N CYS A 219 -10.91 -5.66 -19.15
CA CYS A 219 -10.41 -4.33 -19.53
C CYS A 219 -11.18 -3.71 -20.70
N ASP A 220 -12.21 -4.39 -21.24
CA ASP A 220 -13.10 -3.81 -22.28
C ASP A 220 -13.90 -2.61 -21.73
N ASP A 221 -14.18 -2.61 -20.44
CA ASP A 221 -14.91 -1.54 -19.72
C ASP A 221 -13.96 -0.66 -18.88
N LEU A 222 -12.67 -0.64 -19.21
CA LEU A 222 -11.68 0.16 -18.50
C LEU A 222 -12.01 1.64 -18.58
N THR A 223 -12.02 2.29 -17.42
CA THR A 223 -12.14 3.74 -17.30
C THR A 223 -11.10 4.29 -16.35
N TRP A 224 -10.56 5.47 -16.70
CA TRP A 224 -9.61 6.20 -15.89
C TRP A 224 -10.19 7.51 -15.39
N GLU A 225 -9.87 7.88 -14.15
CA GLU A 225 -10.00 9.23 -13.62
C GLU A 225 -8.64 9.69 -13.09
N PHE A 226 -8.22 10.87 -13.46
CA PHE A 226 -6.93 11.43 -13.09
C PHE A 226 -7.11 12.70 -12.26
N ASN A 227 -6.34 12.80 -11.20
CA ASN A 227 -6.20 13.98 -10.36
C ASN A 227 -4.70 14.29 -10.19
N ASP A 228 -4.37 15.46 -9.68
CA ASP A 228 -2.98 15.85 -9.46
C ASP A 228 -2.18 14.88 -8.60
N TRP A 229 -2.86 14.14 -7.69
CA TRP A 229 -2.22 13.27 -6.70
C TRP A 229 -2.75 11.84 -6.68
N TYR A 230 -3.69 11.50 -7.51
CA TYR A 230 -4.13 10.12 -7.63
C TYR A 230 -4.59 9.77 -9.04
N SER A 231 -4.54 8.50 -9.34
CA SER A 231 -5.26 7.85 -10.44
C SER A 231 -6.33 6.94 -9.88
N LEU A 232 -7.49 6.91 -10.50
CA LEU A 232 -8.52 5.89 -10.26
C LEU A 232 -8.75 5.12 -11.55
N GLN A 233 -8.72 3.81 -11.43
CA GLN A 233 -8.92 2.83 -12.49
C GLN A 233 -10.12 1.96 -12.12
N LYS A 234 -11.04 1.78 -13.05
CA LYS A 234 -12.18 0.89 -12.86
C LYS A 234 -12.27 -0.07 -14.03
N VAL A 235 -12.36 -1.36 -13.71
CA VAL A 235 -12.49 -2.45 -14.67
C VAL A 235 -13.81 -3.19 -14.47
N GLY A 236 -14.35 -3.73 -15.57
CA GLY A 236 -15.56 -4.54 -15.56
C GLY A 236 -15.32 -5.94 -14.98
N VAL A 237 -16.42 -6.68 -14.81
CA VAL A 237 -16.36 -8.11 -14.48
C VAL A 237 -16.53 -8.94 -15.74
N HIS A 238 -15.71 -9.97 -15.88
CA HIS A 238 -15.80 -10.87 -17.04
C HIS A 238 -17.10 -11.69 -16.99
N GLN A 239 -17.85 -11.72 -18.10
CA GLN A 239 -19.14 -12.41 -18.17
C GLN A 239 -19.05 -13.92 -17.93
N ALA A 240 -17.86 -14.51 -18.05
CA ALA A 240 -17.63 -15.94 -17.91
C ALA A 240 -17.03 -16.33 -16.55
N LEU A 241 -17.54 -15.82 -15.44
CA LEU A 241 -17.11 -16.26 -14.08
C LEU A 241 -17.19 -17.77 -13.87
N ALA A 242 -18.02 -18.48 -14.65
CA ALA A 242 -18.08 -19.94 -14.65
C ALA A 242 -16.84 -20.62 -15.28
N GLN A 243 -15.93 -19.88 -15.88
CA GLN A 243 -14.71 -20.37 -16.51
C GLN A 243 -13.47 -19.66 -15.91
N PRO A 244 -13.16 -19.91 -14.63
CA PRO A 244 -12.01 -19.31 -13.97
C PRO A 244 -10.70 -19.77 -14.63
N GLY A 245 -9.70 -18.89 -14.63
CA GLY A 245 -8.41 -19.16 -15.27
C GLY A 245 -7.46 -20.00 -14.42
N SER A 246 -7.71 -20.09 -13.10
CA SER A 246 -6.95 -20.91 -12.16
C SER A 246 -7.86 -21.62 -11.16
N ASP A 247 -7.34 -22.61 -10.42
CA ASP A 247 -8.09 -23.30 -9.39
C ASP A 247 -8.32 -22.41 -8.15
N VAL A 248 -7.40 -21.47 -7.89
CA VAL A 248 -7.52 -20.49 -6.80
C VAL A 248 -8.65 -19.52 -7.09
N TYR A 249 -8.68 -18.94 -8.28
CA TYR A 249 -9.79 -18.08 -8.72
C TYR A 249 -11.12 -18.81 -8.83
N ARG A 250 -11.11 -20.13 -9.17
CA ARG A 250 -12.34 -20.96 -9.14
C ARG A 250 -12.95 -20.98 -7.76
N GLN A 251 -12.14 -21.21 -6.71
CA GLN A 251 -12.62 -21.25 -5.33
C GLN A 251 -13.22 -19.90 -4.93
N TRP A 252 -12.55 -18.80 -5.28
CA TRP A 252 -13.10 -17.47 -5.01
C TRP A 252 -14.38 -17.17 -5.77
N HIS A 253 -14.45 -17.47 -7.09
CA HIS A 253 -15.65 -17.28 -7.90
C HIS A 253 -16.85 -18.06 -7.33
N ASP A 254 -16.63 -19.32 -6.94
CA ASP A 254 -17.68 -20.16 -6.36
C ASP A 254 -18.21 -19.56 -5.05
N ARG A 255 -17.34 -19.05 -4.17
CA ARG A 255 -17.72 -18.38 -2.91
C ARG A 255 -18.42 -17.05 -3.17
N LEU A 256 -17.90 -16.24 -4.09
CA LEU A 256 -18.51 -14.97 -4.46
C LEU A 256 -19.92 -15.15 -5.03
N LEU A 257 -20.09 -16.06 -5.98
CA LEU A 257 -21.41 -16.35 -6.55
C LEU A 257 -22.34 -16.96 -5.52
N GLY A 258 -21.86 -17.85 -4.66
CA GLY A 258 -22.63 -18.41 -3.55
C GLY A 258 -23.15 -17.34 -2.61
N PHE A 259 -22.31 -16.42 -2.17
CA PHE A 259 -22.68 -15.29 -1.30
C PHE A 259 -23.67 -14.33 -1.98
N ARG A 260 -23.56 -14.13 -3.30
CA ARG A 260 -24.43 -13.25 -4.09
C ARG A 260 -25.65 -13.96 -4.70
N ASN A 261 -25.99 -15.18 -4.26
CA ASN A 261 -27.10 -15.96 -4.80
C ASN A 261 -27.01 -16.18 -6.34
N GLY A 262 -25.83 -16.41 -6.85
CA GLY A 262 -25.54 -16.64 -8.26
C GLY A 262 -25.46 -15.38 -9.13
N GLN A 263 -25.56 -14.19 -8.54
CA GLN A 263 -25.46 -12.93 -9.26
C GLN A 263 -24.01 -12.48 -9.38
N ALA A 264 -23.59 -12.14 -10.62
CA ALA A 264 -22.28 -11.52 -10.85
C ALA A 264 -22.20 -10.15 -10.13
N PRO A 265 -21.00 -9.72 -9.69
CA PRO A 265 -20.81 -8.38 -9.16
C PRO A 265 -20.98 -7.30 -10.23
N ASP A 266 -21.24 -6.07 -9.79
CA ASP A 266 -21.52 -4.93 -10.67
C ASP A 266 -20.23 -4.34 -11.29
N PHE A 267 -19.06 -4.67 -10.73
CA PHE A 267 -17.74 -4.29 -11.20
C PHE A 267 -16.71 -5.38 -10.84
N GLY A 268 -15.60 -5.42 -11.58
CA GLY A 268 -14.50 -6.33 -11.30
C GLY A 268 -13.63 -5.80 -10.17
N ALA A 269 -13.08 -4.61 -10.37
CA ALA A 269 -12.29 -3.89 -9.39
C ALA A 269 -12.33 -2.37 -9.60
N VAL A 270 -12.07 -1.62 -8.53
CA VAL A 270 -11.73 -0.20 -8.57
C VAL A 270 -10.39 -0.05 -7.85
N TRP A 271 -9.40 0.47 -8.54
CA TRP A 271 -8.05 0.65 -8.02
C TRP A 271 -7.68 2.13 -7.99
N VAL A 272 -7.35 2.63 -6.81
CA VAL A 272 -6.87 4.00 -6.62
C VAL A 272 -5.41 3.94 -6.25
N THR A 273 -4.58 4.69 -6.96
CA THR A 273 -3.19 4.94 -6.55
C THR A 273 -3.08 6.37 -6.07
N TYR A 274 -2.94 6.58 -4.77
CA TYR A 274 -2.61 7.87 -4.18
C TYR A 274 -1.09 8.01 -4.12
N PHE A 275 -0.57 8.96 -4.89
CA PHE A 275 0.86 9.14 -5.05
C PHE A 275 1.54 9.63 -3.76
N PRO A 276 2.74 9.11 -3.45
CA PRO A 276 3.57 8.26 -4.30
C PRO A 276 3.30 6.75 -4.21
N THR A 277 2.77 6.21 -3.10
CA THR A 277 2.97 4.79 -2.78
C THR A 277 1.79 4.10 -2.11
N HIS A 278 0.62 4.71 -2.07
CA HIS A 278 -0.54 4.13 -1.37
C HIS A 278 -1.64 3.75 -2.36
N MET A 279 -2.06 2.50 -2.34
CA MET A 279 -3.15 1.97 -3.15
C MET A 279 -4.36 1.63 -2.29
N ILE A 280 -5.55 1.98 -2.78
CA ILE A 280 -6.84 1.59 -2.21
C ILE A 280 -7.56 0.77 -3.26
N GLU A 281 -7.82 -0.49 -2.96
CA GLU A 281 -8.32 -1.47 -3.91
C GLU A 281 -9.68 -1.98 -3.44
N LEU A 282 -10.69 -1.76 -4.26
CA LEU A 282 -12.04 -2.24 -4.01
C LEU A 282 -12.33 -3.44 -4.91
N TYR A 283 -12.60 -4.57 -4.28
CA TYR A 283 -13.17 -5.73 -4.93
C TYR A 283 -14.54 -6.04 -4.32
N PRO A 284 -15.36 -6.90 -4.90
CA PRO A 284 -16.64 -7.24 -4.30
C PRO A 284 -16.50 -7.74 -2.86
N HIS A 285 -17.01 -6.95 -1.92
CA HIS A 285 -17.00 -7.21 -0.47
C HIS A 285 -15.61 -7.23 0.21
N VAL A 286 -14.61 -6.61 -0.37
CA VAL A 286 -13.30 -6.46 0.27
C VAL A 286 -12.67 -5.12 -0.10
N VAL A 287 -11.96 -4.53 0.84
CA VAL A 287 -11.04 -3.42 0.64
C VAL A 287 -9.64 -3.91 0.95
N VAL A 288 -8.71 -3.70 0.02
CA VAL A 288 -7.30 -3.94 0.24
C VAL A 288 -6.57 -2.61 0.22
N LEU A 289 -5.75 -2.39 1.23
CA LEU A 289 -4.84 -1.24 1.30
C LEU A 289 -3.42 -1.74 1.11
N SER A 290 -2.79 -1.38 0.01
CA SER A 290 -1.43 -1.76 -0.32
C SER A 290 -0.52 -0.54 -0.27
N THR A 291 0.61 -0.62 0.42
CA THR A 291 1.50 0.53 0.61
C THR A 291 2.95 0.15 0.48
N LEU A 292 3.66 0.90 -0.35
CA LEU A 292 5.08 0.69 -0.60
C LEU A 292 5.95 1.56 0.32
N TYR A 293 6.99 0.94 0.86
CA TYR A 293 8.02 1.60 1.67
C TYR A 293 9.39 1.35 1.04
N PRO A 294 9.83 2.19 0.10
CA PRO A 294 11.12 2.05 -0.57
C PRO A 294 12.28 2.20 0.41
N LYS A 295 13.20 1.23 0.43
CA LYS A 295 14.38 1.19 1.29
C LYS A 295 15.65 1.58 0.53
N SER A 296 15.74 1.16 -0.71
CA SER A 296 16.83 1.46 -1.63
C SER A 296 16.29 1.49 -3.06
N PRO A 297 17.11 1.81 -4.07
CA PRO A 297 16.65 1.74 -5.46
C PRO A 297 16.11 0.38 -5.90
N GLN A 298 16.47 -0.70 -5.21
CA GLN A 298 16.12 -2.07 -5.58
C GLN A 298 15.56 -2.88 -4.43
N GLU A 299 15.07 -2.21 -3.40
CA GLU A 299 14.45 -2.86 -2.25
C GLU A 299 13.25 -2.03 -1.80
N THR A 300 12.09 -2.64 -1.82
CA THR A 300 10.81 -2.04 -1.38
C THR A 300 10.08 -3.03 -0.48
N ILE A 301 9.52 -2.57 0.63
CA ILE A 301 8.58 -3.37 1.41
C ILE A 301 7.18 -2.96 0.98
N ASN A 302 6.34 -3.92 0.64
CA ASN A 302 4.91 -3.73 0.44
C ASN A 302 4.15 -4.28 1.65
N VAL A 303 3.34 -3.45 2.29
CA VAL A 303 2.42 -3.85 3.37
C VAL A 303 1.01 -3.85 2.80
N VAL A 304 0.34 -4.98 2.87
CA VAL A 304 -0.99 -5.22 2.32
C VAL A 304 -1.96 -5.54 3.46
N GLU A 305 -2.97 -4.72 3.63
CA GLU A 305 -3.98 -4.85 4.67
C GLU A 305 -5.33 -5.24 4.06
N PHE A 306 -5.96 -6.30 4.55
CA PHE A 306 -7.24 -6.82 4.06
C PHE A 306 -8.36 -6.47 5.02
N TYR A 307 -9.36 -5.75 4.53
CA TYR A 307 -10.54 -5.33 5.28
C TYR A 307 -11.80 -5.93 4.66
N TYR A 308 -12.66 -6.50 5.49
CA TYR A 308 -13.95 -7.06 5.09
C TYR A 308 -15.05 -6.45 5.94
N PRO A 309 -16.30 -6.37 5.44
CA PRO A 309 -17.45 -6.12 6.29
C PRO A 309 -17.43 -7.03 7.52
N GLU A 310 -17.75 -6.49 8.71
CA GLU A 310 -17.65 -7.22 9.97
C GLU A 310 -18.41 -8.56 9.94
N GLU A 311 -19.59 -8.58 9.29
CA GLU A 311 -20.41 -9.80 9.13
C GLU A 311 -19.67 -10.86 8.29
N ILE A 312 -19.01 -10.46 7.18
CA ILE A 312 -18.24 -11.37 6.34
C ILE A 312 -17.01 -11.88 7.08
N ALA A 313 -16.27 -11.00 7.74
CA ALA A 313 -15.10 -11.38 8.54
C ALA A 313 -15.46 -12.40 9.64
N ALA A 314 -16.63 -12.24 10.26
CA ALA A 314 -17.05 -13.09 11.36
C ALA A 314 -17.64 -14.44 10.92
N PHE A 315 -18.38 -14.50 9.79
CA PHE A 315 -19.21 -15.66 9.46
C PHE A 315 -18.85 -16.34 8.13
N GLU A 316 -18.12 -15.67 7.23
CA GLU A 316 -17.83 -16.16 5.88
C GLU A 316 -16.33 -16.44 5.68
N ARG A 317 -15.72 -17.20 6.60
CA ARG A 317 -14.26 -17.46 6.60
C ARG A 317 -13.75 -18.08 5.30
N GLU A 318 -14.53 -18.97 4.68
CA GLU A 318 -14.15 -19.61 3.43
C GLU A 318 -14.12 -18.61 2.25
N PHE A 319 -15.00 -17.58 2.27
CA PHE A 319 -14.97 -16.48 1.33
C PHE A 319 -13.71 -15.64 1.52
N VAL A 320 -13.41 -15.23 2.76
CA VAL A 320 -12.24 -14.42 3.12
C VAL A 320 -10.95 -15.11 2.68
N GLU A 321 -10.80 -16.40 3.01
CA GLU A 321 -9.60 -17.18 2.67
C GLU A 321 -9.44 -17.36 1.16
N ALA A 322 -10.52 -17.64 0.43
CA ALA A 322 -10.50 -17.80 -1.02
C ALA A 322 -10.18 -16.49 -1.75
N GLN A 323 -10.74 -15.36 -1.27
CA GLN A 323 -10.47 -14.04 -1.84
C GLN A 323 -9.01 -13.63 -1.61
N ARG A 324 -8.49 -13.82 -0.39
CA ARG A 324 -7.09 -13.53 -0.08
C ARG A 324 -6.14 -14.39 -0.92
N ALA A 325 -6.44 -15.68 -1.08
CA ALA A 325 -5.64 -16.57 -1.92
C ALA A 325 -5.61 -16.10 -3.39
N ALA A 326 -6.75 -15.64 -3.93
CA ALA A 326 -6.81 -15.10 -5.29
C ALA A 326 -5.99 -13.82 -5.45
N TYR A 327 -6.08 -12.91 -4.49
CA TYR A 327 -5.24 -11.71 -4.46
C TYR A 327 -3.76 -12.07 -4.43
N MET A 328 -3.37 -13.01 -3.58
CA MET A 328 -1.98 -13.43 -3.42
C MET A 328 -1.43 -14.14 -4.67
N GLU A 329 -2.25 -14.90 -5.41
CA GLU A 329 -1.86 -15.48 -6.70
C GLU A 329 -1.43 -14.38 -7.67
N THR A 330 -2.26 -13.34 -7.83
CA THR A 330 -1.96 -12.19 -8.70
C THR A 330 -0.73 -11.42 -8.22
N ALA A 331 -0.61 -11.14 -6.93
CA ALA A 331 0.53 -10.42 -6.38
C ALA A 331 1.87 -11.14 -6.62
N ILE A 332 1.90 -12.48 -6.53
CA ILE A 332 3.09 -13.28 -6.82
C ILE A 332 3.45 -13.22 -8.31
N GLU A 333 2.43 -13.26 -9.20
CA GLU A 333 2.63 -13.11 -10.65
C GLU A 333 3.19 -11.71 -10.97
N ASP A 334 2.68 -10.66 -10.35
CA ASP A 334 3.18 -9.28 -10.49
C ASP A 334 4.63 -9.13 -10.02
N ASP A 335 4.99 -9.74 -8.89
CA ASP A 335 6.38 -9.78 -8.41
C ASP A 335 7.31 -10.43 -9.44
N GLU A 336 6.89 -11.55 -10.06
CA GLU A 336 7.68 -12.23 -11.09
C GLU A 336 7.95 -11.34 -12.30
N ILE A 337 6.92 -10.62 -12.81
CA ILE A 337 7.10 -9.77 -13.98
C ILE A 337 7.89 -8.51 -13.65
N ALA A 338 7.70 -7.91 -12.46
CA ALA A 338 8.45 -6.76 -11.99
C ALA A 338 9.96 -7.07 -11.85
N GLU A 339 10.31 -8.23 -11.29
CA GLU A 339 11.69 -8.70 -11.19
C GLU A 339 12.32 -8.89 -12.58
N ARG A 340 11.57 -9.45 -13.55
CA ARG A 340 12.01 -9.61 -14.94
C ARG A 340 12.23 -8.26 -15.63
N MET A 341 11.36 -7.29 -15.39
CA MET A 341 11.51 -5.94 -15.94
C MET A 341 12.79 -5.28 -15.42
N ASP A 342 13.04 -5.31 -14.11
CA ASP A 342 14.25 -4.72 -13.53
C ASP A 342 15.53 -5.50 -13.91
N ALA A 343 15.46 -6.81 -14.07
CA ALA A 343 16.56 -7.60 -14.62
C ALA A 343 16.90 -7.19 -16.07
N GLY A 344 15.89 -6.98 -16.91
CA GLY A 344 16.06 -6.49 -18.29
C GLY A 344 16.66 -5.08 -18.32
N ARG A 345 16.12 -4.15 -17.52
CA ARG A 345 16.65 -2.79 -17.35
C ARG A 345 18.11 -2.78 -16.87
N ARG A 346 18.45 -3.65 -15.92
CA ARG A 346 19.82 -3.82 -15.43
C ARG A 346 20.78 -4.30 -16.54
N ALA A 347 20.32 -5.22 -17.38
CA ALA A 347 21.11 -5.70 -18.52
C ALA A 347 21.38 -4.58 -19.56
N LEU A 348 20.40 -3.69 -19.78
CA LEU A 348 20.58 -2.50 -20.62
C LEU A 348 21.58 -1.53 -20.00
N MET A 349 21.41 -1.21 -18.71
CA MET A 349 22.31 -0.31 -17.97
C MET A 349 23.78 -0.77 -18.03
N LEU A 350 24.03 -2.08 -17.84
CA LEU A 350 25.39 -2.64 -17.91
C LEU A 350 26.02 -2.52 -19.29
N ARG A 351 25.23 -2.36 -20.34
CA ARG A 351 25.70 -2.08 -21.72
C ARG A 351 25.77 -0.60 -22.04
N GLY A 352 25.47 0.28 -21.07
CA GLY A 352 25.44 1.72 -21.28
C GLY A 352 24.26 2.21 -22.14
N VAL A 353 23.17 1.42 -22.19
CA VAL A 353 21.95 1.75 -22.94
C VAL A 353 20.93 2.34 -21.98
N ASP A 354 20.50 3.58 -22.22
CA ASP A 354 19.50 4.31 -21.42
C ASP A 354 18.27 4.60 -22.28
N GLU A 355 17.60 3.54 -22.73
CA GLU A 355 16.40 3.63 -23.56
C GLU A 355 15.13 3.68 -22.73
N ALA A 356 14.03 4.09 -23.34
CA ALA A 356 12.69 4.11 -22.78
C ALA A 356 11.67 3.61 -23.80
N GLY A 357 10.72 2.79 -23.34
CA GLY A 357 9.64 2.27 -24.17
C GLY A 357 8.54 3.31 -24.46
N PRO A 358 7.65 3.03 -25.40
CA PRO A 358 6.43 3.82 -25.62
C PRO A 358 5.34 3.41 -24.64
N TYR A 359 4.23 4.16 -24.61
CA TYR A 359 2.99 3.78 -23.93
C TYR A 359 1.97 3.22 -24.89
N GLN A 360 1.18 2.26 -24.42
CA GLN A 360 -0.03 1.78 -25.06
C GLN A 360 -1.26 2.48 -24.42
N SER A 361 -2.10 3.11 -25.21
CA SER A 361 -3.36 3.71 -24.73
C SER A 361 -4.55 2.88 -25.22
N PRO A 362 -5.60 2.67 -24.38
CA PRO A 362 -5.81 3.30 -23.07
C PRO A 362 -5.23 2.51 -21.88
N MET A 363 -4.62 1.32 -22.07
CA MET A 363 -4.31 0.39 -20.99
C MET A 363 -3.14 0.85 -20.11
N GLU A 364 -2.23 1.70 -20.64
CA GLU A 364 -1.09 2.26 -19.88
C GLU A 364 -1.24 3.77 -19.59
N ASP A 365 -2.45 4.34 -19.71
CA ASP A 365 -2.67 5.75 -19.46
C ASP A 365 -2.42 6.12 -17.98
N GLY A 366 -2.69 5.19 -17.04
CA GLY A 366 -2.39 5.35 -15.63
C GLY A 366 -0.88 5.44 -15.36
N MET A 367 -0.10 4.56 -15.98
CA MET A 367 1.36 4.59 -15.91
C MET A 367 1.93 5.88 -16.51
N GLN A 368 1.38 6.34 -17.64
CA GLN A 368 1.76 7.63 -18.22
C GLN A 368 1.50 8.79 -17.26
N HIS A 369 0.32 8.83 -16.61
CA HIS A 369 -0.04 9.85 -15.64
C HIS A 369 0.91 9.85 -14.43
N PHE A 370 1.26 8.68 -13.91
CA PHE A 370 2.26 8.55 -12.85
C PHE A 370 3.64 9.07 -13.28
N HIS A 371 4.12 8.75 -14.47
CA HIS A 371 5.40 9.25 -14.97
C HIS A 371 5.41 10.76 -15.19
N GLU A 372 4.29 11.35 -15.63
CA GLU A 372 4.15 12.80 -15.76
C GLU A 372 4.15 13.48 -14.39
N TRP A 373 3.44 12.89 -13.39
CA TRP A 373 3.50 13.32 -12.01
C TRP A 373 4.94 13.26 -11.46
N TYR A 374 5.62 12.13 -11.65
CA TYR A 374 6.99 11.91 -11.19
C TYR A 374 7.96 12.95 -11.77
N ARG A 375 7.92 13.18 -13.09
CA ARG A 375 8.76 14.18 -13.75
C ARG A 375 8.51 15.59 -13.22
N ARG A 376 7.24 15.94 -13.03
CA ARG A 376 6.83 17.23 -12.47
C ARG A 376 7.43 17.47 -11.07
N ILE A 377 7.33 16.48 -10.18
CA ILE A 377 7.86 16.59 -8.80
C ILE A 377 9.39 16.58 -8.79
N MET A 378 10.01 15.79 -9.67
CA MET A 378 11.47 15.74 -9.79
C MET A 378 12.05 16.92 -10.57
N GLU A 379 11.19 17.81 -11.13
CA GLU A 379 11.58 18.93 -12.00
C GLU A 379 12.40 18.46 -13.20
N GLU A 380 12.01 17.37 -13.83
CA GLU A 380 12.62 16.83 -15.03
C GLU A 380 11.89 17.36 -16.28
N PRO A 381 12.61 17.73 -17.36
CA PRO A 381 11.96 18.16 -18.58
C PRO A 381 11.13 17.03 -19.18
N SER A 382 9.94 17.35 -19.66
CA SER A 382 9.16 16.43 -20.49
C SER A 382 9.96 16.15 -21.76
N ARG A 383 10.33 14.90 -21.99
CA ARG A 383 10.99 14.45 -23.22
C ARG A 383 9.97 14.07 -24.28
#